data_69dc09153acd1cda4401573726ad07cb
#
_entry.id   69dc09153acd1cda4401573726ad07cb
#
_cell.length_a   1.000
_cell.length_b   1.000
_cell.length_c   1.000
_cell.angle_alpha   90.00
_cell.angle_beta   90.00
_cell.angle_gamma   90.00
#
_symmetry.space_group_name_H-M   'P 1'
#
loop_
_entity.id
_entity.type
_entity.pdbx_description
1 polymer ?
#
loop_
_entity_poly.entity_id
_entity_poly.type
_entity_poly.pdbx_seq_one_letter_code
_entity_poly.pdbx_strand_id
1 'polypeptide(L)'
;MFKSIIRLVVFSIALICFSNFAIAQKKNKKKAKTTISTKKKQVKKTGTKKKKSSSNKKKPISKRPIETTYSIQESKIAKTIDQTVPMTNLTFKNNVIDSIPEKVVNIVSAFRPQLKNLAKIGFINATAVVDTNSVALSYQVPSQNLSFQYQPIALVPRAIKIDSSLKITRSANLKIGMGNYFNQFIQLEGSFVDQKDQEHQLRILNESIAGAHPIQKWNTIGLDYNGRLSMNKSKNLVTQFYVNQSNRYRYGLVPDTTNLPLKNFEQKLTVIGANFSLVNKQISTKSFNYTPVLKLNHSHLLDQAKNIAIDLNSPIQYKLNNNIKLHADFNLSYNQYLPTNKPSVQNTIIQLDPSFEINKAQFQLNLGIRPTLANGEFALYPKLEITKKLKDTNYVLHAGWLTSITNNQLIQLMGQNHWISAPSNLPISSIERKYFDIQVTVNKRLNYGFNMALNDYRELPFFNQTKLLNNPIQEGLKFDVIFEKRAIAIELNGDLRYQFSDKLLWKNHFKYIQFNLIRENTQAWGILPFEFNSQLNWVYNKKIQFDGSGQFWTGAKTSAGLGNAYQLNNTFVLNAGMQYAISNHWTFWGKGENLLNQQYQRWANYPSLGVQFIAGVQYKFRK
;
A
#
# COMPACT_ATOMS: atom_id res chain seq x y z
N MET A 1 15.46 -33.73 7.75
CA MET A 1 16.25 -32.82 6.92
C MET A 1 15.76 -31.37 7.00
N PHE A 2 14.48 -31.06 6.77
CA PHE A 2 13.94 -29.69 6.80
C PHE A 2 14.06 -28.97 8.19
N LYS A 3 13.79 -29.69 9.30
CA LYS A 3 13.98 -29.16 10.66
C LYS A 3 15.44 -28.81 10.97
N SER A 4 16.39 -29.53 10.39
CA SER A 4 17.82 -29.25 10.58
C SER A 4 18.27 -28.04 9.78
N ILE A 5 17.72 -27.82 8.56
CA ILE A 5 18.00 -26.64 7.74
C ILE A 5 17.45 -25.37 8.40
N ILE A 6 16.22 -25.41 8.93
CA ILE A 6 15.64 -24.27 9.65
C ILE A 6 16.46 -23.94 10.91
N ARG A 7 16.88 -24.95 11.67
CA ARG A 7 17.73 -24.73 12.86
C ARG A 7 19.09 -24.12 12.47
N LEU A 8 19.68 -24.57 11.36
CA LEU A 8 20.95 -24.03 10.86
C LEU A 8 20.81 -22.57 10.40
N VAL A 9 19.73 -22.23 9.69
CA VAL A 9 19.44 -20.87 9.24
C VAL A 9 19.17 -19.94 10.41
N VAL A 10 18.34 -20.36 11.38
CA VAL A 10 18.04 -19.58 12.60
C VAL A 10 19.30 -19.39 13.44
N PHE A 11 20.15 -20.43 13.55
CA PHE A 11 21.42 -20.36 14.28
C PHE A 11 22.42 -19.43 13.58
N SER A 12 22.50 -19.45 12.24
CA SER A 12 23.36 -18.56 11.47
C SER A 12 22.91 -17.09 11.59
N ILE A 13 21.61 -16.83 11.56
CA ILE A 13 21.04 -15.48 11.76
C ILE A 13 21.29 -14.99 13.19
N ALA A 14 21.13 -15.85 14.20
CA ALA A 14 21.45 -15.52 15.58
C ALA A 14 22.94 -15.19 15.75
N LEU A 15 23.84 -15.93 15.08
CA LEU A 15 25.29 -15.66 15.13
C LEU A 15 25.64 -14.31 14.49
N ILE A 16 25.01 -13.94 13.39
CA ILE A 16 25.20 -12.63 12.72
C ILE A 16 24.67 -11.49 13.59
N CYS A 17 23.53 -11.68 14.26
CA CYS A 17 23.01 -10.69 15.22
C CYS A 17 23.91 -10.54 16.46
N PHE A 18 24.42 -11.65 17.00
CA PHE A 18 25.33 -11.63 18.15
C PHE A 18 26.69 -11.01 17.82
N SER A 19 27.25 -11.25 16.64
CA SER A 19 28.54 -10.65 16.23
C SER A 19 28.44 -9.12 16.11
N ASN A 20 27.33 -8.60 15.59
CA ASN A 20 27.09 -7.16 15.54
C ASN A 20 26.85 -6.53 16.93
N PHE A 21 26.22 -7.29 17.85
CA PHE A 21 26.03 -6.83 19.24
C PHE A 21 27.35 -6.79 20.04
N ALA A 22 28.24 -7.77 19.82
CA ALA A 22 29.57 -7.81 20.43
C ALA A 22 30.49 -6.70 19.94
N ILE A 23 30.39 -6.30 18.67
CA ILE A 23 31.16 -5.18 18.09
C ILE A 23 30.65 -3.84 18.66
N ALA A 24 29.33 -3.68 18.86
CA ALA A 24 28.74 -2.50 19.48
C ALA A 24 29.16 -2.33 20.97
N GLN A 25 29.20 -3.43 21.73
CA GLN A 25 29.67 -3.38 23.13
C GLN A 25 31.18 -3.07 23.27
N LYS A 26 32.02 -3.58 22.35
CA LYS A 26 33.46 -3.25 22.34
C LYS A 26 33.73 -1.77 22.02
N LYS A 27 32.93 -1.13 21.14
CA LYS A 27 33.02 0.32 20.87
C LYS A 27 32.59 1.17 22.06
N ASN A 28 31.56 0.75 22.82
CA ASN A 28 31.12 1.49 24.01
C ASN A 28 32.09 1.37 25.20
N LYS A 29 32.76 0.23 25.38
CA LYS A 29 33.82 0.09 26.42
C LYS A 29 35.06 0.91 26.10
N LYS A 30 35.41 1.14 24.82
CA LYS A 30 36.52 2.05 24.46
C LYS A 30 36.18 3.53 24.69
N LYS A 31 34.93 3.96 24.44
CA LYS A 31 34.48 5.35 24.73
C LYS A 31 34.42 5.64 26.24
N ALA A 32 34.01 4.68 27.06
CA ALA A 32 33.95 4.85 28.51
C ALA A 32 35.33 4.97 29.19
N LYS A 33 36.40 4.36 28.64
CA LYS A 33 37.76 4.50 29.16
C LYS A 33 38.44 5.81 28.79
N THR A 34 38.04 6.50 27.76
CA THR A 34 38.64 7.78 27.34
C THR A 34 38.04 8.99 28.07
N THR A 35 36.86 8.85 28.69
CA THR A 35 36.17 9.96 29.36
C THR A 35 36.52 10.09 30.86
N ILE A 36 37.24 9.13 31.44
CA ILE A 36 37.59 9.14 32.90
C ILE A 36 38.95 9.79 33.18
N SER A 37 39.77 10.08 32.15
CA SER A 37 41.13 10.62 32.38
C SER A 37 41.26 12.14 32.30
N THR A 38 40.18 12.92 32.08
CA THR A 38 40.26 14.38 31.89
C THR A 38 39.45 15.24 32.86
N LYS A 39 39.00 14.72 33.99
CA LYS A 39 38.35 15.53 35.05
C LYS A 39 39.06 15.45 36.38
N LYS A 40 40.30 15.98 36.46
CA LYS A 40 40.95 16.43 37.70
C LYS A 40 41.83 17.61 37.35
N LYS A 41 41.29 18.81 37.37
CA LYS A 41 41.92 20.10 37.72
C LYS A 41 40.96 21.23 37.33
N GLN A 42 40.35 21.80 38.29
CA GLN A 42 40.33 23.21 38.68
C GLN A 42 39.03 23.57 39.38
N VAL A 43 39.19 23.68 40.69
CA VAL A 43 38.32 24.43 41.59
C VAL A 43 39.09 25.71 41.93
N LYS A 44 38.48 26.89 41.75
CA LYS A 44 38.49 27.99 42.74
C LYS A 44 37.85 29.27 42.20
N LYS A 45 36.85 29.70 43.00
CA LYS A 45 36.56 31.10 43.46
C LYS A 45 36.12 32.13 42.41
N THR A 46 35.13 32.91 42.54
CA THR A 46 34.43 33.73 43.54
C THR A 46 33.47 34.58 42.74
N GLY A 47 32.32 35.01 43.11
CA GLY A 47 31.76 35.70 44.20
C GLY A 47 30.60 36.55 43.73
N THR A 48 29.55 36.54 44.49
CA THR A 48 28.47 37.52 44.71
C THR A 48 28.29 38.75 43.83
N LYS A 49 27.04 38.99 43.33
CA LYS A 49 26.21 40.15 43.77
C LYS A 49 24.75 40.10 43.24
N LYS A 50 23.85 40.33 44.18
CA LYS A 50 22.42 40.63 44.01
C LYS A 50 22.19 41.92 43.25
N LYS A 51 21.09 42.03 42.47
CA LYS A 51 20.17 43.15 42.55
C LYS A 51 18.77 42.83 42.01
N LYS A 52 17.81 43.34 42.72
CA LYS A 52 16.35 43.26 42.57
C LYS A 52 15.78 44.22 41.53
N SER A 53 14.50 43.93 41.27
CA SER A 53 13.41 44.82 40.79
C SER A 53 13.22 44.87 39.26
N SER A 54 12.05 44.90 38.72
CA SER A 54 10.70 45.27 39.19
C SER A 54 9.62 44.84 38.19
N SER A 55 8.44 44.68 38.67
CA SER A 55 7.16 44.41 38.03
C SER A 55 6.87 45.26 36.80
N ASN A 56 6.21 44.67 35.78
CA ASN A 56 5.07 45.35 35.21
C ASN A 56 4.07 44.39 34.56
N LYS A 57 2.84 44.50 35.06
CA LYS A 57 1.62 43.89 34.53
C LYS A 57 1.25 44.54 33.21
N LYS A 58 0.85 43.72 32.21
CA LYS A 58 -0.24 44.10 31.31
C LYS A 58 -1.01 42.86 30.82
N LYS A 59 -2.28 42.93 30.96
CA LYS A 59 -3.39 42.08 30.52
C LYS A 59 -3.70 42.32 29.03
N PRO A 60 -4.73 41.69 28.48
CA PRO A 60 -4.83 40.34 27.89
C PRO A 60 -5.15 40.46 26.40
N ILE A 61 -4.75 39.49 25.62
CA ILE A 61 -5.09 39.42 24.20
C ILE A 61 -6.14 38.34 24.00
N SER A 62 -7.26 38.81 23.55
CA SER A 62 -8.33 38.27 22.74
C SER A 62 -8.27 36.76 22.46
N LYS A 63 -9.27 36.06 22.95
CA LYS A 63 -9.74 34.76 22.49
C LYS A 63 -10.09 34.84 21.00
N ARG A 64 -9.34 34.12 20.16
CA ARG A 64 -9.83 33.74 18.83
C ARG A 64 -10.57 32.42 18.93
N PRO A 65 -11.59 32.17 18.12
CA PRO A 65 -12.37 30.96 18.15
C PRO A 65 -11.48 29.75 17.75
N ILE A 66 -11.62 28.69 18.48
CA ILE A 66 -11.04 27.39 18.14
C ILE A 66 -11.80 26.88 16.93
N GLU A 67 -11.17 26.89 15.76
CA GLU A 67 -11.69 26.17 14.59
C GLU A 67 -11.59 24.68 14.85
N THR A 68 -12.72 24.05 14.86
CA THR A 68 -12.90 22.60 15.02
C THR A 68 -12.47 21.86 13.76
N THR A 69 -11.58 20.92 13.89
CA THR A 69 -11.03 20.07 12.83
C THR A 69 -11.60 18.63 12.91
N TYR A 70 -11.67 17.88 11.84
CA TYR A 70 -12.44 16.64 11.68
C TYR A 70 -11.66 15.45 11.10
N SER A 71 -12.06 14.20 11.28
CA SER A 71 -11.25 13.03 11.00
C SER A 71 -11.89 11.90 10.17
N ILE A 72 -11.08 11.08 9.51
CA ILE A 72 -11.49 10.07 8.53
C ILE A 72 -11.26 8.65 9.00
N GLN A 73 -12.24 7.84 8.73
CA GLN A 73 -12.06 6.41 8.55
C GLN A 73 -11.79 6.14 7.07
N GLU A 74 -10.67 5.49 6.77
CA GLU A 74 -10.38 5.04 5.42
C GLU A 74 -11.48 4.13 4.93
N SER A 75 -12.23 4.56 3.93
CA SER A 75 -12.95 3.61 3.10
C SER A 75 -11.93 2.65 2.49
N LYS A 76 -12.27 1.40 2.26
CA LYS A 76 -11.39 0.39 1.65
C LYS A 76 -10.77 0.81 0.31
N ILE A 77 -11.13 1.96 -0.20
CA ILE A 77 -10.65 2.58 -1.44
C ILE A 77 -9.42 3.47 -1.18
N ALA A 78 -9.28 4.07 0.00
CA ALA A 78 -8.14 4.92 0.34
C ALA A 78 -6.83 4.13 0.59
N LYS A 79 -6.89 2.80 0.71
CA LYS A 79 -5.68 1.95 0.85
C LYS A 79 -4.78 1.91 -0.38
N THR A 80 -5.20 2.48 -1.49
CA THR A 80 -4.39 2.52 -2.72
C THR A 80 -3.49 3.75 -2.80
N ILE A 81 -3.63 4.73 -1.90
CA ILE A 81 -2.92 6.02 -1.99
C ILE A 81 -1.57 6.00 -1.26
N ASP A 82 -1.35 5.06 -0.35
CA ASP A 82 -0.11 5.04 0.46
C ASP A 82 0.98 4.12 -0.11
N GLN A 83 0.88 3.80 -1.40
CA GLN A 83 1.96 3.14 -2.11
C GLN A 83 2.48 4.04 -3.23
N THR A 84 3.18 5.10 -2.87
CA THR A 84 4.34 5.48 -3.65
C THR A 84 5.33 4.32 -3.50
N VAL A 85 5.12 3.33 -4.32
CA VAL A 85 6.08 2.25 -4.50
C VAL A 85 7.39 2.92 -4.89
N PRO A 86 8.46 2.76 -4.11
CA PRO A 86 9.78 3.04 -4.66
C PRO A 86 9.85 2.24 -5.94
N MET A 87 10.37 2.81 -7.01
CA MET A 87 10.50 2.16 -8.33
C MET A 87 11.28 0.85 -8.32
N THR A 88 11.67 0.34 -7.18
CA THR A 88 12.37 -0.92 -6.98
C THR A 88 11.50 -2.05 -6.45
N ASN A 89 10.28 -1.76 -6.04
CA ASN A 89 9.35 -2.78 -5.57
C ASN A 89 8.25 -3.03 -6.61
N LEU A 90 8.66 -3.41 -7.81
CA LEU A 90 7.94 -4.50 -8.43
C LEU A 90 8.29 -5.75 -7.60
N THR A 91 7.91 -5.74 -6.34
CA THR A 91 7.58 -6.98 -5.71
C THR A 91 6.57 -7.57 -6.66
N PHE A 92 7.00 -8.58 -7.41
CA PHE A 92 6.03 -9.59 -7.72
C PHE A 92 5.47 -9.95 -6.35
N LYS A 93 4.45 -9.24 -5.89
CA LYS A 93 3.52 -9.89 -5.02
C LYS A 93 3.23 -11.13 -5.80
N ASN A 94 3.79 -12.24 -5.37
CA ASN A 94 3.22 -13.52 -5.66
C ASN A 94 1.84 -13.52 -4.99
N ASN A 95 0.99 -12.63 -5.44
CA ASN A 95 -0.46 -12.75 -5.42
C ASN A 95 -0.84 -13.91 -6.34
N VAL A 96 0.08 -14.84 -6.52
CA VAL A 96 -0.25 -16.16 -7.04
C VAL A 96 -1.28 -16.83 -6.14
N ILE A 97 -1.46 -16.32 -4.94
CA ILE A 97 -2.40 -16.94 -4.01
C ILE A 97 -3.75 -16.22 -3.99
N ASP A 98 -3.80 -14.94 -4.35
CA ASP A 98 -5.06 -14.20 -4.35
C ASP A 98 -5.75 -14.12 -5.69
N SER A 99 -5.15 -14.62 -6.72
CA SER A 99 -5.80 -14.84 -7.98
C SER A 99 -5.74 -16.33 -8.35
N ILE A 100 -6.23 -17.19 -7.50
CA ILE A 100 -7.19 -18.12 -8.09
C ILE A 100 -8.28 -17.18 -8.57
N PRO A 101 -8.44 -16.94 -9.90
CA PRO A 101 -9.62 -16.26 -10.34
C PRO A 101 -10.74 -17.01 -9.65
N GLU A 102 -11.56 -16.32 -8.88
CA GLU A 102 -12.85 -16.86 -8.52
C GLU A 102 -13.35 -17.48 -9.80
N LYS A 103 -13.24 -18.81 -9.89
CA LYS A 103 -13.85 -19.57 -10.95
C LYS A 103 -15.31 -19.50 -10.59
N VAL A 104 -15.89 -18.32 -10.77
CA VAL A 104 -17.32 -18.15 -10.86
C VAL A 104 -17.68 -18.96 -12.09
N VAL A 105 -17.90 -20.22 -11.89
CA VAL A 105 -18.60 -21.06 -12.86
C VAL A 105 -20.01 -20.53 -12.85
N ASN A 106 -20.21 -19.43 -13.57
CA ASN A 106 -21.53 -19.07 -14.01
C ASN A 106 -21.90 -20.12 -15.04
N ILE A 107 -22.58 -21.14 -14.60
CA ILE A 107 -23.42 -21.94 -15.48
C ILE A 107 -24.56 -21.01 -15.89
N VAL A 108 -24.28 -20.10 -16.80
CA VAL A 108 -25.31 -19.51 -17.62
C VAL A 108 -25.58 -20.59 -18.65
N SER A 109 -26.60 -21.38 -18.42
CA SER A 109 -27.26 -22.12 -19.46
C SER A 109 -27.78 -21.07 -20.45
N ALA A 110 -26.92 -20.64 -21.36
CA ALA A 110 -27.34 -19.94 -22.54
C ALA A 110 -27.97 -21.00 -23.47
N PHE A 111 -29.22 -21.37 -23.17
CA PHE A 111 -30.05 -22.00 -24.17
C PHE A 111 -30.20 -20.97 -25.29
N ARG A 112 -29.33 -21.06 -26.28
CA ARG A 112 -29.55 -20.43 -27.61
C ARG A 112 -30.34 -21.45 -28.40
N PRO A 113 -31.64 -21.24 -28.68
CA PRO A 113 -32.32 -22.04 -29.66
C PRO A 113 -31.61 -21.79 -31.00
N GLN A 114 -30.81 -22.74 -31.44
CA GLN A 114 -30.38 -22.77 -32.84
C GLN A 114 -31.55 -23.29 -33.63
N LEU A 115 -32.24 -22.40 -34.31
CA LEU A 115 -33.12 -22.77 -35.42
C LEU A 115 -32.18 -23.39 -36.47
N LYS A 116 -32.17 -24.73 -36.52
CA LYS A 116 -31.67 -25.41 -37.72
C LYS A 116 -32.55 -24.96 -38.87
N ASN A 117 -31.98 -24.28 -39.84
CA ASN A 117 -32.61 -24.10 -41.13
C ASN A 117 -32.79 -25.49 -41.75
N LEU A 118 -33.95 -26.06 -41.54
CA LEU A 118 -34.38 -27.21 -42.32
C LEU A 118 -34.65 -26.67 -43.73
N ALA A 119 -33.88 -27.16 -44.68
CA ALA A 119 -34.15 -26.91 -46.09
C ALA A 119 -35.59 -27.31 -46.41
N LYS A 120 -36.35 -26.36 -46.96
CA LYS A 120 -37.73 -26.58 -47.38
C LYS A 120 -37.71 -27.68 -48.42
N ILE A 121 -38.22 -28.87 -48.09
CA ILE A 121 -38.41 -29.95 -49.06
C ILE A 121 -39.52 -29.46 -49.99
N GLY A 122 -39.15 -29.19 -51.24
CA GLY A 122 -40.10 -28.84 -52.25
C GLY A 122 -40.91 -30.11 -52.64
N PHE A 123 -42.17 -30.13 -52.27
CA PHE A 123 -43.09 -31.13 -52.78
C PHE A 123 -43.42 -30.75 -54.21
N ILE A 124 -43.02 -31.57 -55.20
CA ILE A 124 -43.50 -31.54 -56.56
C ILE A 124 -44.91 -32.03 -56.50
N ASN A 125 -45.88 -31.22 -57.05
CA ASN A 125 -47.29 -31.50 -57.12
C ASN A 125 -47.53 -32.86 -57.78
N ALA A 126 -47.94 -33.86 -57.04
CA ALA A 126 -48.76 -34.94 -57.55
C ALA A 126 -50.20 -34.51 -57.32
N THR A 127 -50.94 -34.30 -58.39
CA THR A 127 -52.39 -34.04 -58.40
C THR A 127 -53.09 -35.22 -57.77
N ALA A 128 -53.58 -35.03 -56.55
CA ALA A 128 -54.46 -36.04 -55.93
C ALA A 128 -55.79 -36.11 -56.67
N VAL A 129 -56.15 -37.32 -57.07
CA VAL A 129 -57.50 -37.63 -57.60
C VAL A 129 -58.48 -37.35 -56.46
N VAL A 130 -59.47 -36.52 -56.75
CA VAL A 130 -60.55 -36.16 -55.86
C VAL A 130 -61.42 -37.38 -55.66
N ASP A 131 -61.38 -38.01 -54.51
CA ASP A 131 -62.35 -39.02 -54.05
C ASP A 131 -63.59 -38.27 -53.55
N THR A 132 -64.72 -38.46 -54.22
CA THR A 132 -65.97 -37.77 -53.95
C THR A 132 -66.88 -38.53 -52.97
N ASN A 133 -66.38 -39.54 -52.27
CA ASN A 133 -67.15 -40.21 -51.23
C ASN A 133 -66.85 -39.60 -49.84
N SER A 134 -67.68 -38.66 -49.46
CA SER A 134 -67.67 -38.14 -48.11
C SER A 134 -68.38 -39.09 -47.14
N VAL A 135 -67.58 -39.89 -46.39
CA VAL A 135 -68.11 -40.57 -45.23
C VAL A 135 -68.08 -39.56 -44.07
N ALA A 136 -69.23 -39.15 -43.59
CA ALA A 136 -69.34 -38.28 -42.41
C ALA A 136 -68.91 -39.05 -41.18
N LEU A 137 -67.69 -38.92 -40.81
CA LEU A 137 -67.16 -39.37 -39.54
C LEU A 137 -67.49 -38.37 -38.42
N SER A 138 -68.46 -38.68 -37.59
CA SER A 138 -68.76 -37.94 -36.39
C SER A 138 -67.66 -38.24 -35.35
N TYR A 139 -66.71 -37.28 -35.17
CA TYR A 139 -65.66 -37.38 -34.20
C TYR A 139 -66.12 -36.64 -32.95
N GLN A 140 -66.55 -37.36 -31.92
CA GLN A 140 -66.68 -36.80 -30.58
C GLN A 140 -65.35 -36.91 -29.89
N VAL A 141 -64.64 -35.80 -29.83
CA VAL A 141 -63.45 -35.69 -28.99
C VAL A 141 -63.91 -35.38 -27.57
N PRO A 142 -63.77 -36.31 -26.61
CA PRO A 142 -64.02 -35.94 -25.23
C PRO A 142 -63.04 -34.85 -24.83
N SER A 143 -63.54 -33.73 -24.33
CA SER A 143 -62.71 -32.65 -23.81
C SER A 143 -61.96 -33.12 -22.54
N GLN A 144 -60.76 -33.63 -22.73
CA GLN A 144 -59.87 -33.88 -21.62
C GLN A 144 -59.19 -32.56 -21.25
N ASN A 145 -59.64 -31.93 -20.17
CA ASN A 145 -58.91 -30.83 -19.54
C ASN A 145 -57.67 -31.43 -18.84
N LEU A 146 -56.63 -31.74 -19.58
CA LEU A 146 -55.32 -32.05 -19.09
C LEU A 146 -54.63 -30.72 -18.77
N SER A 147 -54.97 -30.09 -17.65
CA SER A 147 -54.19 -29.02 -17.07
C SER A 147 -52.98 -29.63 -16.37
N PHE A 148 -51.93 -29.90 -17.08
CA PHE A 148 -50.62 -30.12 -16.47
C PHE A 148 -50.13 -28.81 -15.88
N GLN A 149 -50.42 -28.56 -14.61
CA GLN A 149 -49.70 -27.56 -13.83
C GLN A 149 -48.30 -28.10 -13.59
N TYR A 150 -47.40 -27.93 -14.53
CA TYR A 150 -45.97 -28.06 -14.27
C TYR A 150 -45.57 -26.84 -13.42
N GLN A 151 -45.55 -27.03 -12.11
CA GLN A 151 -44.84 -26.12 -11.22
C GLN A 151 -43.35 -26.50 -11.28
N PRO A 152 -42.49 -25.71 -11.96
CA PRO A 152 -41.06 -25.95 -11.85
C PRO A 152 -40.69 -25.79 -10.38
N ILE A 153 -40.08 -26.84 -9.80
CA ILE A 153 -39.49 -26.78 -8.46
C ILE A 153 -38.60 -25.54 -8.50
N ALA A 154 -38.89 -24.55 -7.65
CA ALA A 154 -38.07 -23.35 -7.52
C ALA A 154 -36.63 -23.80 -7.29
N LEU A 155 -35.76 -23.53 -8.24
CA LEU A 155 -34.33 -23.79 -8.13
C LEU A 155 -33.85 -22.94 -6.96
N VAL A 156 -33.72 -23.54 -5.80
CA VAL A 156 -33.06 -22.92 -4.66
C VAL A 156 -31.59 -22.82 -5.04
N PRO A 157 -31.04 -21.61 -5.21
CA PRO A 157 -29.62 -21.48 -5.48
C PRO A 157 -28.86 -22.15 -4.33
N ARG A 158 -28.28 -23.31 -4.55
CA ARG A 158 -27.26 -23.82 -3.63
C ARG A 158 -26.11 -22.85 -3.67
N ALA A 159 -26.00 -22.03 -2.64
CA ALA A 159 -24.77 -21.31 -2.40
C ALA A 159 -23.68 -22.38 -2.31
N ILE A 160 -22.85 -22.46 -3.37
CA ILE A 160 -21.60 -23.21 -3.30
C ILE A 160 -20.88 -22.54 -2.14
N LYS A 161 -20.63 -23.27 -1.06
CA LYS A 161 -19.71 -22.84 -0.03
C LYS A 161 -18.38 -22.66 -0.75
N ILE A 162 -18.07 -21.41 -1.08
CA ILE A 162 -16.72 -21.06 -1.53
C ILE A 162 -15.86 -21.43 -0.34
N ASP A 163 -15.03 -22.45 -0.50
CA ASP A 163 -14.01 -22.78 0.47
C ASP A 163 -13.00 -21.63 0.43
N SER A 164 -13.29 -20.59 1.17
CA SER A 164 -12.42 -19.42 1.32
C SER A 164 -11.22 -19.72 2.22
N SER A 165 -11.12 -20.94 2.74
CA SER A 165 -9.91 -21.40 3.39
C SER A 165 -8.90 -21.80 2.32
N LEU A 166 -8.19 -20.80 1.75
CA LEU A 166 -6.94 -21.05 1.05
C LEU A 166 -5.98 -21.69 2.06
N LYS A 167 -5.96 -23.02 2.11
CA LYS A 167 -4.98 -23.73 2.92
C LYS A 167 -3.61 -23.45 2.32
N ILE A 168 -2.78 -22.78 3.10
CA ILE A 168 -1.37 -22.61 2.75
C ILE A 168 -0.79 -24.01 2.65
N THR A 169 -0.43 -24.41 1.44
CA THR A 169 0.25 -25.68 1.22
C THR A 169 1.72 -25.54 1.64
N ARG A 170 2.29 -26.63 2.18
CA ARG A 170 3.73 -26.65 2.44
C ARG A 170 4.47 -26.40 1.13
N SER A 171 5.18 -25.29 1.04
CA SER A 171 5.96 -24.92 -0.13
C SER A 171 7.21 -24.16 0.29
N ALA A 172 8.26 -24.31 -0.49
CA ALA A 172 9.42 -23.43 -0.40
C ALA A 172 9.85 -23.07 -1.82
N ASN A 173 10.27 -21.82 -1.99
CA ASN A 173 10.71 -21.28 -3.27
C ASN A 173 12.06 -20.60 -3.07
N LEU A 174 13.01 -20.87 -3.95
CA LEU A 174 14.24 -20.10 -4.09
C LEU A 174 14.21 -19.42 -5.45
N LYS A 175 14.31 -18.10 -5.49
CA LYS A 175 14.38 -17.28 -6.70
C LYS A 175 15.69 -16.52 -6.69
N ILE A 176 16.49 -16.71 -7.73
CA ILE A 176 17.78 -16.02 -7.90
C ILE A 176 17.83 -15.40 -9.28
N GLY A 177 18.55 -14.28 -9.41
CA GLY A 177 18.72 -13.57 -10.67
C GLY A 177 19.93 -12.68 -10.66
N MET A 178 20.44 -12.43 -11.87
CA MET A 178 21.53 -11.48 -12.11
C MET A 178 21.21 -10.64 -13.35
N GLY A 179 21.72 -9.42 -13.38
CA GLY A 179 21.49 -8.48 -14.47
C GLY A 179 22.65 -7.54 -14.73
N ASN A 180 22.42 -6.60 -15.64
CA ASN A 180 23.38 -5.51 -15.87
C ASN A 180 23.49 -4.63 -14.62
N TYR A 181 24.49 -3.75 -14.56
CA TYR A 181 24.85 -2.94 -13.40
C TYR A 181 25.08 -3.79 -12.13
N PHE A 182 25.55 -5.04 -12.27
CA PHE A 182 25.69 -6.01 -11.16
C PHE A 182 24.39 -6.14 -10.34
N ASN A 183 23.23 -6.05 -11.01
CA ASN A 183 21.94 -6.26 -10.37
C ASN A 183 21.85 -7.72 -9.90
N GLN A 184 21.61 -7.91 -8.62
CA GLN A 184 21.50 -9.21 -7.98
C GLN A 184 20.17 -9.31 -7.23
N PHE A 185 19.51 -10.43 -7.37
CA PHE A 185 18.26 -10.74 -6.71
C PHE A 185 18.30 -12.14 -6.12
N ILE A 186 18.06 -12.26 -4.83
CA ILE A 186 17.95 -13.54 -4.11
C ILE A 186 16.73 -13.47 -3.21
N GLN A 187 15.81 -14.39 -3.38
CA GLN A 187 14.61 -14.49 -2.55
C GLN A 187 14.37 -15.95 -2.16
N LEU A 188 14.26 -16.20 -0.88
CA LEU A 188 13.85 -17.48 -0.30
C LEU A 188 12.50 -17.28 0.39
N GLU A 189 11.52 -18.05 -0.03
CA GLU A 189 10.20 -18.09 0.61
C GLU A 189 9.88 -19.49 1.08
N GLY A 190 9.31 -19.61 2.27
CA GLY A 190 8.83 -20.88 2.79
C GLY A 190 7.48 -20.69 3.47
N SER A 191 6.55 -21.61 3.20
CA SER A 191 5.27 -21.68 3.89
C SER A 191 5.00 -23.08 4.39
N PHE A 192 4.40 -23.20 5.56
CA PHE A 192 3.99 -24.46 6.12
C PHE A 192 2.79 -24.28 7.07
N VAL A 193 2.04 -25.37 7.21
CA VAL A 193 0.97 -25.48 8.20
C VAL A 193 1.43 -26.48 9.26
N ASP A 194 1.32 -26.11 10.51
CA ASP A 194 1.67 -26.98 11.62
C ASP A 194 0.58 -28.02 11.93
N GLN A 195 0.79 -28.86 12.95
CA GLN A 195 -0.17 -29.87 13.37
C GLN A 195 -1.47 -29.29 13.97
N LYS A 196 -1.48 -27.99 14.30
CA LYS A 196 -2.65 -27.27 14.84
C LYS A 196 -3.36 -26.43 13.79
N ASP A 197 -3.14 -26.70 12.50
CA ASP A 197 -3.64 -25.91 11.36
C ASP A 197 -3.25 -24.42 11.44
N GLN A 198 -2.07 -24.11 12.04
CA GLN A 198 -1.53 -22.77 12.08
C GLN A 198 -0.67 -22.56 10.84
N GLU A 199 -0.84 -21.42 10.21
CA GLU A 199 -0.14 -21.07 8.96
C GLU A 199 1.07 -20.22 9.26
N HIS A 200 2.21 -20.56 8.67
CA HIS A 200 3.47 -19.87 8.82
C HIS A 200 4.09 -19.61 7.46
N GLN A 201 4.57 -18.41 7.25
CA GLN A 201 5.28 -18.00 6.04
C GLN A 201 6.52 -17.20 6.43
N LEU A 202 7.66 -17.54 5.83
CA LEU A 202 8.92 -16.84 5.99
C LEU A 202 9.43 -16.41 4.63
N ARG A 203 9.86 -15.15 4.51
CA ARG A 203 10.52 -14.61 3.31
C ARG A 203 11.83 -13.97 3.71
N ILE A 204 12.88 -14.29 2.95
CA ILE A 204 14.19 -13.63 3.02
C ILE A 204 14.46 -13.04 1.64
N LEU A 205 14.85 -11.78 1.59
CA LEU A 205 15.11 -11.03 0.37
C LEU A 205 16.48 -10.38 0.45
N ASN A 206 17.25 -10.45 -0.63
CA ASN A 206 18.42 -9.62 -0.86
C ASN A 206 18.37 -9.09 -2.29
N GLU A 207 18.37 -7.78 -2.43
CA GLU A 207 18.42 -7.08 -3.71
C GLU A 207 19.56 -6.08 -3.69
N SER A 208 20.37 -6.02 -4.75
CA SER A 208 21.43 -5.04 -4.84
C SER A 208 21.69 -4.65 -6.28
N ILE A 209 22.18 -3.42 -6.47
CA ILE A 209 22.62 -2.89 -7.74
C ILE A 209 23.85 -2.01 -7.52
N ALA A 210 24.83 -2.11 -8.41
CA ALA A 210 26.02 -1.27 -8.33
C ALA A 210 25.93 0.04 -9.15
N GLY A 211 25.00 0.11 -10.10
CA GLY A 211 24.77 1.30 -10.92
C GLY A 211 25.85 1.56 -11.97
N ALA A 212 25.69 2.67 -12.70
CA ALA A 212 26.64 3.10 -13.72
C ALA A 212 27.82 3.89 -13.12
N HIS A 213 27.58 4.63 -12.04
CA HIS A 213 28.59 5.39 -11.31
C HIS A 213 29.08 4.64 -10.08
N PRO A 214 30.33 4.81 -9.63
CA PRO A 214 30.89 4.11 -8.48
C PRO A 214 30.07 4.25 -7.19
N ILE A 215 29.37 5.36 -7.01
CA ILE A 215 28.52 5.65 -5.84
C ILE A 215 27.02 5.50 -6.12
N GLN A 216 26.59 5.21 -7.36
CA GLN A 216 25.18 4.96 -7.72
C GLN A 216 24.80 3.51 -7.40
N LYS A 217 24.82 3.15 -6.15
CA LYS A 217 24.54 1.79 -5.70
C LYS A 217 23.58 1.75 -4.53
N TRP A 218 22.89 0.63 -4.42
CA TRP A 218 22.03 0.34 -3.29
C TRP A 218 21.96 -1.16 -3.00
N ASN A 219 21.63 -1.48 -1.78
CA ASN A 219 21.35 -2.83 -1.32
C ASN A 219 20.19 -2.80 -0.35
N THR A 220 19.31 -3.80 -0.45
CA THR A 220 18.22 -4.02 0.50
C THR A 220 18.22 -5.48 0.95
N ILE A 221 18.23 -5.71 2.25
CA ILE A 221 18.08 -7.02 2.87
C ILE A 221 16.80 -7.00 3.69
N GLY A 222 15.92 -7.98 3.48
CA GLY A 222 14.65 -8.11 4.18
C GLY A 222 14.44 -9.49 4.75
N LEU A 223 13.85 -9.56 5.93
CA LEU A 223 13.33 -10.76 6.57
C LEU A 223 11.90 -10.46 6.98
N ASP A 224 10.93 -11.24 6.46
CA ASP A 224 9.52 -11.13 6.81
C ASP A 224 9.01 -12.49 7.29
N TYR A 225 8.34 -12.50 8.41
CA TYR A 225 7.59 -13.63 8.92
C TYR A 225 6.12 -13.26 9.05
N ASN A 226 5.24 -14.09 8.51
CA ASN A 226 3.79 -13.99 8.68
C ASN A 226 3.26 -15.26 9.30
N GLY A 227 2.41 -15.12 10.33
CA GLY A 227 1.77 -16.23 11.02
C GLY A 227 0.27 -16.02 11.14
N ARG A 228 -0.51 -17.08 10.95
CA ARG A 228 -1.94 -17.12 11.30
C ARG A 228 -2.16 -18.20 12.35
N LEU A 229 -2.32 -17.76 13.59
CA LEU A 229 -2.41 -18.60 14.77
C LEU A 229 -3.85 -18.70 15.23
N SER A 230 -4.34 -19.91 15.43
CA SER A 230 -5.69 -20.13 15.96
C SER A 230 -5.73 -19.80 17.45
N MET A 231 -6.38 -18.69 17.85
CA MET A 231 -6.54 -18.34 19.27
C MET A 231 -7.68 -19.10 19.94
N ASN A 232 -8.83 -19.15 19.29
CA ASN A 232 -10.02 -19.85 19.79
C ASN A 232 -10.94 -20.28 18.63
N LYS A 233 -12.13 -20.81 18.95
CA LYS A 233 -13.09 -21.29 17.92
C LYS A 233 -13.55 -20.20 16.95
N SER A 234 -13.49 -18.91 17.32
CA SER A 234 -14.05 -17.81 16.54
C SER A 234 -13.00 -16.85 15.95
N LYS A 235 -11.77 -16.86 16.47
CA LYS A 235 -10.75 -15.86 16.10
C LYS A 235 -9.39 -16.47 15.81
N ASN A 236 -8.68 -15.86 14.85
CA ASN A 236 -7.28 -16.07 14.57
C ASN A 236 -6.48 -14.81 14.97
N LEU A 237 -5.28 -15.03 15.47
CA LEU A 237 -4.27 -14.00 15.58
C LEU A 237 -3.39 -14.05 14.32
N VAL A 238 -3.40 -12.99 13.55
CA VAL A 238 -2.46 -12.80 12.44
C VAL A 238 -1.30 -11.97 12.95
N THR A 239 -0.09 -12.51 12.78
CA THR A 239 1.15 -11.87 13.23
C THR A 239 2.05 -11.63 12.03
N GLN A 240 2.74 -10.50 12.02
CA GLN A 240 3.80 -10.21 11.07
C GLN A 240 4.98 -9.65 11.83
N PHE A 241 6.18 -10.16 11.56
CA PHE A 241 7.45 -9.60 12.02
C PHE A 241 8.31 -9.32 10.80
N TYR A 242 8.95 -8.17 10.77
CA TYR A 242 9.83 -7.83 9.66
C TYR A 242 11.06 -7.05 10.14
N VAL A 243 12.16 -7.30 9.44
CA VAL A 243 13.40 -6.54 9.58
C VAL A 243 13.87 -6.23 8.16
N ASN A 244 13.96 -4.93 7.85
CA ASN A 244 14.43 -4.47 6.56
C ASN A 244 15.59 -3.50 6.75
N GLN A 245 16.66 -3.70 6.03
CA GLN A 245 17.80 -2.78 5.99
C GLN A 245 18.03 -2.37 4.55
N SER A 246 17.94 -1.07 4.29
CA SER A 246 18.26 -0.48 2.99
C SER A 246 19.49 0.42 3.14
N ASN A 247 20.47 0.16 2.29
CA ASN A 247 21.67 0.97 2.19
C ASN A 247 21.73 1.60 0.80
N ARG A 248 21.83 2.92 0.73
CA ARG A 248 21.87 3.72 -0.48
C ARG A 248 22.97 4.77 -0.38
N TYR A 249 23.46 5.22 -1.50
CA TYR A 249 24.50 6.26 -1.54
C TYR A 249 23.98 7.50 -2.26
N ARG A 250 24.20 8.67 -1.67
CA ARG A 250 23.80 9.97 -2.25
C ARG A 250 24.76 10.35 -3.36
N TYR A 251 24.40 10.05 -4.60
CA TYR A 251 25.23 10.28 -5.78
C TYR A 251 24.91 11.60 -6.52
N GLY A 252 23.90 12.35 -6.08
CA GLY A 252 23.51 13.59 -6.73
C GLY A 252 24.61 14.64 -6.67
N LEU A 253 24.97 15.23 -7.83
CA LEU A 253 26.04 16.24 -8.01
C LEU A 253 27.45 15.80 -7.59
N VAL A 254 27.68 14.51 -7.41
CA VAL A 254 29.02 14.00 -7.08
C VAL A 254 29.76 13.70 -8.38
N PRO A 255 30.94 14.30 -8.63
CA PRO A 255 31.75 14.00 -9.79
C PRO A 255 32.23 12.54 -9.79
N ASP A 256 32.34 11.91 -10.97
CA ASP A 256 32.78 10.51 -11.12
C ASP A 256 34.19 10.24 -10.60
N THR A 257 35.02 11.30 -10.50
CA THR A 257 36.43 11.23 -10.16
C THR A 257 36.75 11.52 -8.70
N THR A 258 35.74 11.51 -7.81
CA THR A 258 36.01 11.83 -6.40
C THR A 258 36.69 10.67 -5.67
N ASN A 259 37.81 10.98 -5.02
CA ASN A 259 38.50 10.06 -4.09
C ASN A 259 37.92 10.12 -2.66
N LEU A 260 36.71 10.64 -2.49
CA LEU A 260 36.09 10.77 -1.18
C LEU A 260 35.64 9.41 -0.61
N PRO A 261 35.71 9.22 0.71
CA PRO A 261 35.30 7.98 1.32
C PRO A 261 33.80 7.72 1.09
N LEU A 262 33.46 6.56 0.54
CA LEU A 262 32.06 6.16 0.27
C LEU A 262 31.14 6.32 1.49
N LYS A 263 31.68 6.19 2.69
CA LYS A 263 30.96 6.36 3.95
C LYS A 263 30.26 7.72 4.07
N ASN A 264 30.84 8.78 3.49
CA ASN A 264 30.26 10.13 3.55
C ASN A 264 28.94 10.24 2.79
N PHE A 265 28.75 9.40 1.77
CA PHE A 265 27.55 9.37 0.93
C PHE A 265 26.53 8.34 1.40
N GLU A 266 26.90 7.48 2.35
CA GLU A 266 26.07 6.36 2.78
C GLU A 266 24.84 6.85 3.53
N GLN A 267 23.70 6.25 3.20
CA GLN A 267 22.43 6.44 3.85
C GLN A 267 21.82 5.07 4.15
N LYS A 268 21.91 4.67 5.41
CA LYS A 268 21.48 3.36 5.87
C LYS A 268 20.26 3.47 6.77
N LEU A 269 19.14 2.93 6.27
CA LEU A 269 17.88 2.84 7.01
C LEU A 269 17.66 1.39 7.45
N THR A 270 17.49 1.19 8.74
CA THR A 270 17.08 -0.09 9.33
C THR A 270 15.68 0.06 9.91
N VAL A 271 14.79 -0.85 9.56
CA VAL A 271 13.41 -0.88 10.03
C VAL A 271 13.13 -2.24 10.66
N ILE A 272 12.60 -2.23 11.87
CA ILE A 272 12.14 -3.42 12.59
C ILE A 272 10.69 -3.19 12.97
N GLY A 273 9.82 -4.13 12.63
CA GLY A 273 8.42 -3.99 12.96
C GLY A 273 7.72 -5.28 13.32
N ALA A 274 6.61 -5.13 14.02
CA ALA A 274 5.71 -6.20 14.40
C ALA A 274 4.26 -5.73 14.27
N ASN A 275 3.43 -6.52 13.61
CA ASN A 275 2.01 -6.28 13.48
C ASN A 275 1.24 -7.46 14.08
N PHE A 276 0.23 -7.17 14.87
CA PHE A 276 -0.67 -8.14 15.47
C PHE A 276 -2.10 -7.78 15.13
N SER A 277 -2.84 -8.68 14.51
CA SER A 277 -4.23 -8.45 14.12
C SER A 277 -5.12 -9.60 14.56
N LEU A 278 -6.19 -9.28 15.28
CA LEU A 278 -7.16 -10.25 15.68
C LEU A 278 -8.29 -10.30 14.64
N VAL A 279 -8.40 -11.40 13.90
CA VAL A 279 -9.39 -11.55 12.82
C VAL A 279 -10.39 -12.65 13.12
N ASN A 280 -11.62 -12.51 12.65
CA ASN A 280 -12.64 -13.54 12.79
C ASN A 280 -12.36 -14.71 11.83
N LYS A 281 -12.54 -15.96 12.28
CA LYS A 281 -12.44 -17.16 11.43
C LYS A 281 -13.58 -17.24 10.40
N GLN A 282 -14.74 -16.73 10.76
CA GLN A 282 -15.92 -16.68 9.90
C GLN A 282 -16.56 -15.29 10.02
N ILE A 283 -17.36 -14.91 9.04
CA ILE A 283 -18.16 -13.68 9.11
C ILE A 283 -19.01 -13.77 10.37
N SER A 284 -18.79 -12.86 11.31
CA SER A 284 -19.49 -12.88 12.58
C SER A 284 -20.97 -12.58 12.38
N THR A 285 -21.81 -13.52 12.77
CA THR A 285 -23.26 -13.31 12.90
C THR A 285 -23.63 -12.68 14.24
N LYS A 286 -22.64 -12.53 15.15
CA LYS A 286 -22.85 -11.95 16.48
C LYS A 286 -23.14 -10.47 16.37
N SER A 287 -23.96 -9.96 17.28
CA SER A 287 -24.28 -8.54 17.36
C SER A 287 -23.05 -7.67 17.65
N PHE A 288 -22.09 -8.18 18.41
CA PHE A 288 -20.84 -7.49 18.76
C PHE A 288 -19.65 -8.09 18.04
N ASN A 289 -18.87 -7.24 17.38
CA ASN A 289 -17.65 -7.61 16.69
C ASN A 289 -16.52 -6.59 16.93
N TYR A 290 -15.30 -7.07 17.10
CA TYR A 290 -14.08 -6.24 17.19
C TYR A 290 -12.89 -6.95 16.55
N THR A 291 -12.02 -6.20 15.89
CA THR A 291 -10.85 -6.72 15.16
C THR A 291 -9.65 -5.79 15.35
N PRO A 292 -9.06 -5.75 16.56
CA PRO A 292 -7.95 -4.83 16.84
C PRO A 292 -6.70 -5.19 16.04
N VAL A 293 -5.97 -4.16 15.66
CA VAL A 293 -4.68 -4.23 14.98
C VAL A 293 -3.68 -3.37 15.76
N LEU A 294 -2.63 -3.99 16.25
CA LEU A 294 -1.49 -3.31 16.88
C LEU A 294 -0.30 -3.36 15.92
N LYS A 295 0.28 -2.20 15.62
CA LYS A 295 1.50 -2.07 14.82
C LYS A 295 2.60 -1.43 15.66
N LEU A 296 3.75 -2.05 15.66
CA LEU A 296 4.96 -1.57 16.32
C LEU A 296 6.03 -1.38 15.24
N ASN A 297 6.64 -0.22 15.20
CA ASN A 297 7.68 0.08 14.23
C ASN A 297 8.84 0.82 14.90
N HIS A 298 10.05 0.38 14.64
CA HIS A 298 11.28 1.08 14.96
C HIS A 298 12.07 1.30 13.68
N SER A 299 12.35 2.54 13.32
CA SER A 299 13.22 2.88 12.20
C SER A 299 14.44 3.66 12.70
N HIS A 300 15.60 3.33 12.16
CA HIS A 300 16.87 3.93 12.47
C HIS A 300 17.60 4.34 11.20
N LEU A 301 17.70 5.63 10.97
CA LEU A 301 18.55 6.22 9.94
C LEU A 301 19.92 6.49 10.57
N LEU A 302 20.93 5.77 10.11
CA LEU A 302 22.27 5.76 10.70
C LEU A 302 22.83 7.18 10.84
N ASP A 303 23.33 7.48 12.03
CA ASP A 303 23.97 8.75 12.43
C ASP A 303 23.05 10.01 12.30
N GLN A 304 21.76 9.85 11.93
CA GLN A 304 20.85 10.97 11.71
C GLN A 304 19.64 10.98 12.65
N ALA A 305 18.89 9.87 12.75
CA ALA A 305 17.68 9.82 13.58
C ALA A 305 17.21 8.42 13.92
N LYS A 306 16.41 8.32 14.98
CA LYS A 306 15.61 7.13 15.33
C LYS A 306 14.15 7.53 15.42
N ASN A 307 13.27 6.60 15.09
CA ASN A 307 11.84 6.82 15.22
C ASN A 307 11.16 5.54 15.71
N ILE A 308 10.34 5.66 16.75
CA ILE A 308 9.53 4.60 17.33
C ILE A 308 8.07 4.99 17.13
N ALA A 309 7.28 4.10 16.53
CA ALA A 309 5.86 4.30 16.34
C ALA A 309 5.06 3.11 16.86
N ILE A 310 3.97 3.41 17.56
CA ILE A 310 3.01 2.44 18.10
C ILE A 310 1.63 2.88 17.64
N ASP A 311 0.98 2.05 16.84
CA ASP A 311 -0.36 2.32 16.32
C ASP A 311 -1.29 1.19 16.74
N LEU A 312 -2.34 1.49 17.50
CA LEU A 312 -3.43 0.59 17.86
C LEU A 312 -4.70 1.10 17.18
N ASN A 313 -5.27 0.28 16.33
CA ASN A 313 -6.58 0.50 15.71
C ASN A 313 -7.51 -0.62 16.13
N SER A 314 -8.61 -0.31 16.78
CA SER A 314 -9.59 -1.29 17.26
C SER A 314 -10.97 -0.95 16.72
N PRO A 315 -11.33 -1.40 15.50
CA PRO A 315 -12.69 -1.29 14.99
C PRO A 315 -13.64 -2.07 15.88
N ILE A 316 -14.67 -1.41 16.39
CA ILE A 316 -15.73 -2.00 17.21
C ILE A 316 -17.06 -1.77 16.51
N GLN A 317 -17.80 -2.83 16.32
CA GLN A 317 -19.11 -2.81 15.66
C GLN A 317 -20.15 -3.53 16.51
N TYR A 318 -21.30 -2.90 16.68
CA TYR A 318 -22.47 -3.50 17.31
C TYR A 318 -23.68 -3.43 16.37
N LYS A 319 -24.26 -4.59 16.05
CA LYS A 319 -25.45 -4.67 15.21
C LYS A 319 -26.69 -4.49 16.07
N LEU A 320 -27.36 -3.34 15.95
CA LEU A 320 -28.62 -3.05 16.65
C LEU A 320 -29.79 -3.82 16.02
N ASN A 321 -29.88 -3.78 14.69
CA ASN A 321 -30.85 -4.53 13.90
C ASN A 321 -30.30 -4.79 12.47
N ASN A 322 -31.13 -5.30 11.55
CA ASN A 322 -30.67 -5.61 10.19
C ASN A 322 -30.26 -4.37 9.40
N ASN A 323 -30.76 -3.19 9.75
CA ASN A 323 -30.56 -1.96 9.02
C ASN A 323 -29.62 -0.97 9.72
N ILE A 324 -29.39 -1.14 11.02
CA ILE A 324 -28.62 -0.19 11.82
C ILE A 324 -27.48 -0.90 12.54
N LYS A 325 -26.27 -0.36 12.37
CA LYS A 325 -25.09 -0.76 13.14
C LYS A 325 -24.50 0.46 13.83
N LEU A 326 -24.02 0.27 15.02
CA LEU A 326 -23.22 1.23 15.77
C LEU A 326 -21.75 0.86 15.60
N HIS A 327 -20.93 1.83 15.26
CA HIS A 327 -19.48 1.76 15.27
C HIS A 327 -18.93 2.62 16.40
N ALA A 328 -17.84 2.17 16.99
CA ALA A 328 -17.10 2.91 18.02
C ALA A 328 -15.61 2.54 17.88
N ASP A 329 -15.00 2.95 16.76
CA ASP A 329 -13.63 2.59 16.47
C ASP A 329 -12.68 3.39 17.37
N PHE A 330 -11.77 2.70 18.05
CA PHE A 330 -10.75 3.31 18.90
C PHE A 330 -9.40 3.29 18.20
N ASN A 331 -8.74 4.45 18.13
CA ASN A 331 -7.42 4.62 17.54
C ASN A 331 -6.48 5.30 18.54
N LEU A 332 -5.31 4.71 18.75
CA LEU A 332 -4.19 5.28 19.47
C LEU A 332 -2.96 5.24 18.58
N SER A 333 -2.33 6.39 18.38
CA SER A 333 -1.05 6.48 17.67
C SER A 333 -0.05 7.26 18.52
N TYR A 334 1.05 6.62 18.86
CA TYR A 334 2.17 7.22 19.57
C TYR A 334 3.40 7.20 18.67
N ASN A 335 4.07 8.33 18.56
CA ASN A 335 5.28 8.48 17.76
C ASN A 335 6.35 9.23 18.54
N GLN A 336 7.50 8.60 18.74
CA GLN A 336 8.68 9.21 19.32
C GLN A 336 9.78 9.31 18.27
N TYR A 337 10.21 10.53 18.00
CA TYR A 337 11.26 10.85 17.05
C TYR A 337 12.46 11.45 17.76
N LEU A 338 13.65 10.87 17.53
CA LEU A 338 14.91 11.24 18.16
C LEU A 338 15.94 11.60 17.08
N PRO A 339 15.95 12.85 16.60
CA PRO A 339 16.99 13.32 15.69
C PRO A 339 18.32 13.47 16.43
N THR A 340 19.44 13.20 15.75
CA THR A 340 20.76 13.37 16.33
C THR A 340 21.06 14.84 16.59
N ASN A 341 21.57 15.16 17.75
CA ASN A 341 21.94 16.52 18.19
C ASN A 341 20.79 17.53 18.24
N LYS A 342 19.54 17.07 18.32
CA LYS A 342 18.34 17.91 18.49
C LYS A 342 17.43 17.31 19.56
N PRO A 343 16.52 18.10 20.15
CA PRO A 343 15.53 17.60 21.10
C PRO A 343 14.66 16.50 20.49
N SER A 344 14.25 15.54 21.32
CA SER A 344 13.27 14.52 20.90
C SER A 344 11.88 15.13 20.75
N VAL A 345 11.14 14.60 19.78
CA VAL A 345 9.74 14.97 19.51
C VAL A 345 8.85 13.79 19.85
N GLN A 346 7.79 14.01 20.60
CA GLN A 346 6.80 12.99 20.95
C GLN A 346 5.43 13.47 20.50
N ASN A 347 4.71 12.62 19.80
CA ASN A 347 3.36 12.89 19.37
C ASN A 347 2.43 11.76 19.80
N THR A 348 1.29 12.12 20.35
CA THR A 348 0.25 11.18 20.75
C THR A 348 -1.08 11.61 20.16
N ILE A 349 -1.76 10.68 19.50
CA ILE A 349 -3.11 10.88 18.94
C ILE A 349 -4.00 9.81 19.54
N ILE A 350 -5.09 10.23 20.19
CA ILE A 350 -6.14 9.35 20.69
C ILE A 350 -7.44 9.77 20.00
N GLN A 351 -8.10 8.80 19.34
CA GLN A 351 -9.35 9.05 18.61
C GLN A 351 -10.38 8.00 18.96
N LEU A 352 -11.62 8.44 19.08
CA LEU A 352 -12.79 7.57 19.17
C LEU A 352 -13.75 7.95 18.04
N ASP A 353 -14.26 6.97 17.28
CA ASP A 353 -15.14 7.18 16.14
C ASP A 353 -16.55 6.62 16.40
N PRO A 354 -17.36 7.18 17.28
CA PRO A 354 -18.75 6.78 17.37
C PRO A 354 -19.50 7.19 16.11
N SER A 355 -20.14 6.22 15.45
CA SER A 355 -20.94 6.48 14.26
C SER A 355 -22.06 5.44 14.08
N PHE A 356 -23.15 5.87 13.44
CA PHE A 356 -24.27 5.03 13.05
C PHE A 356 -24.19 4.73 11.57
N GLU A 357 -24.15 3.46 11.22
CA GLU A 357 -24.31 2.97 9.86
C GLU A 357 -25.77 2.57 9.66
N ILE A 358 -26.47 3.26 8.77
CA ILE A 358 -27.87 3.02 8.44
C ILE A 358 -27.94 2.46 7.02
N ASN A 359 -28.41 1.23 6.87
CA ASN A 359 -28.59 0.56 5.59
C ASN A 359 -30.08 0.49 5.26
N LYS A 360 -30.52 1.15 4.20
CA LYS A 360 -31.90 1.11 3.72
C LYS A 360 -31.96 0.92 2.22
N ALA A 361 -32.41 -0.25 1.78
CA ALA A 361 -32.49 -0.62 0.37
C ALA A 361 -31.15 -0.35 -0.38
N GLN A 362 -31.11 0.71 -1.16
CA GLN A 362 -29.95 1.09 -2.00
C GLN A 362 -29.05 2.14 -1.36
N PHE A 363 -29.42 2.63 -0.17
CA PHE A 363 -28.69 3.66 0.57
C PHE A 363 -27.96 3.05 1.76
N GLN A 364 -26.72 3.49 1.93
CA GLN A 364 -25.97 3.34 3.17
C GLN A 364 -25.53 4.72 3.61
N LEU A 365 -25.88 5.09 4.81
CA LEU A 365 -25.50 6.35 5.43
C LEU A 365 -24.68 6.04 6.68
N ASN A 366 -23.50 6.63 6.78
CA ASN A 366 -22.65 6.57 7.96
C ASN A 366 -22.53 7.98 8.55
N LEU A 367 -23.10 8.18 9.73
CA LEU A 367 -23.11 9.44 10.44
C LEU A 367 -22.43 9.29 11.79
N GLY A 368 -21.50 10.15 12.07
CA GLY A 368 -20.78 10.13 13.33
C GLY A 368 -20.01 11.40 13.62
N ILE A 369 -19.31 11.33 14.71
CA ILE A 369 -18.35 12.35 15.14
C ILE A 369 -17.06 11.64 15.53
N ARG A 370 -15.94 12.38 15.54
CA ARG A 370 -14.66 11.84 15.96
C ARG A 370 -13.99 12.81 16.94
N PRO A 371 -14.26 12.67 18.24
CA PRO A 371 -13.44 13.30 19.25
C PRO A 371 -11.99 12.81 19.13
N THR A 372 -11.08 13.75 19.06
CA THR A 372 -9.65 13.51 18.89
C THR A 372 -8.88 14.34 19.91
N LEU A 373 -7.95 13.70 20.60
CA LEU A 373 -6.96 14.34 21.45
C LEU A 373 -5.59 14.15 20.80
N ALA A 374 -4.98 15.24 20.33
CA ALA A 374 -3.67 15.24 19.68
C ALA A 374 -2.72 16.13 20.48
N ASN A 375 -1.67 15.56 21.09
CA ASN A 375 -0.70 16.25 21.95
C ASN A 375 -1.36 17.11 23.06
N GLY A 376 -2.49 16.65 23.64
CA GLY A 376 -3.24 17.38 24.66
C GLY A 376 -4.27 18.37 24.11
N GLU A 377 -4.28 18.64 22.82
CA GLU A 377 -5.30 19.48 22.19
C GLU A 377 -6.51 18.64 21.77
N PHE A 378 -7.69 19.08 22.22
CA PHE A 378 -8.96 18.42 21.90
C PHE A 378 -9.60 19.05 20.67
N ALA A 379 -10.06 18.21 19.76
CA ALA A 379 -10.83 18.61 18.59
C ALA A 379 -11.98 17.65 18.33
N LEU A 380 -13.08 18.15 17.80
CA LEU A 380 -14.24 17.35 17.41
C LEU A 380 -14.45 17.45 15.92
N TYR A 381 -14.54 16.29 15.28
CA TYR A 381 -14.58 16.19 13.82
C TYR A 381 -15.88 15.51 13.35
N PRO A 382 -16.62 15.97 12.29
CA PRO A 382 -17.73 15.21 11.72
C PRO A 382 -17.24 14.02 10.90
N LYS A 383 -18.09 13.02 10.82
CA LYS A 383 -17.95 11.87 9.95
C LYS A 383 -19.26 11.69 9.18
N LEU A 384 -19.22 11.98 7.90
CA LEU A 384 -20.36 11.85 7.00
C LEU A 384 -19.95 11.07 5.77
N GLU A 385 -20.63 9.95 5.51
CA GLU A 385 -20.44 9.16 4.30
C GLU A 385 -21.79 8.67 3.79
N ILE A 386 -22.02 8.81 2.51
CA ILE A 386 -23.23 8.36 1.83
C ILE A 386 -22.81 7.45 0.68
N THR A 387 -23.40 6.28 0.63
CA THR A 387 -23.28 5.35 -0.49
C THR A 387 -24.67 5.11 -1.08
N LYS A 388 -24.80 5.25 -2.38
CA LYS A 388 -26.03 4.96 -3.13
C LYS A 388 -25.74 3.99 -4.26
N LYS A 389 -26.39 2.83 -4.25
CA LYS A 389 -26.46 1.94 -5.40
C LYS A 389 -27.64 2.36 -6.24
N LEU A 390 -27.42 2.65 -7.51
CA LEU A 390 -28.53 2.99 -8.43
C LEU A 390 -29.29 1.71 -8.78
N LYS A 391 -30.62 1.79 -8.71
CA LYS A 391 -31.50 0.66 -9.00
C LYS A 391 -31.32 0.20 -10.44
N ASP A 392 -31.33 -1.10 -10.66
CA ASP A 392 -31.24 -1.76 -11.96
C ASP A 392 -29.98 -1.36 -12.77
N THR A 393 -28.97 -0.82 -12.08
CA THR A 393 -27.68 -0.44 -12.67
C THR A 393 -26.52 -0.97 -11.84
N ASN A 394 -25.35 -1.00 -12.44
CA ASN A 394 -24.09 -1.37 -11.78
C ASN A 394 -23.30 -0.14 -11.29
N TYR A 395 -23.99 0.98 -11.05
CA TYR A 395 -23.40 2.22 -10.57
C TYR A 395 -23.51 2.29 -9.06
N VAL A 396 -22.40 2.63 -8.42
CA VAL A 396 -22.32 2.93 -6.98
C VAL A 396 -21.74 4.32 -6.83
N LEU A 397 -22.48 5.21 -6.19
CA LEU A 397 -22.08 6.57 -5.89
C LEU A 397 -21.68 6.64 -4.41
N HIS A 398 -20.54 7.26 -4.14
CA HIS A 398 -20.11 7.56 -2.77
C HIS A 398 -19.82 9.05 -2.65
N ALA A 399 -20.20 9.64 -1.56
CA ALA A 399 -19.81 10.99 -1.18
C ALA A 399 -19.48 11.01 0.30
N GLY A 400 -18.55 11.86 0.68
CA GLY A 400 -18.19 11.95 2.08
C GLY A 400 -17.47 13.24 2.44
N TRP A 401 -17.53 13.50 3.72
CA TRP A 401 -16.78 14.57 4.38
C TRP A 401 -16.11 14.00 5.62
N LEU A 402 -14.83 13.96 5.58
CA LEU A 402 -14.01 13.19 6.52
C LEU A 402 -12.67 13.92 6.74
N THR A 403 -12.05 13.77 7.92
CA THR A 403 -10.68 14.27 8.19
C THR A 403 -9.78 13.13 8.68
N SER A 404 -8.57 12.99 8.23
CA SER A 404 -7.54 12.09 8.71
C SER A 404 -6.49 12.85 9.50
N ILE A 405 -6.10 12.31 10.65
CA ILE A 405 -5.00 12.85 11.44
C ILE A 405 -3.99 11.72 11.62
N THR A 406 -2.74 11.99 11.29
CA THR A 406 -1.69 10.98 11.29
C THR A 406 -0.39 11.54 11.84
N ASN A 407 0.34 10.70 12.57
CA ASN A 407 1.72 10.97 12.89
C ASN A 407 2.59 10.78 11.65
N ASN A 408 3.40 11.78 11.31
CA ASN A 408 4.46 11.59 10.33
C ASN A 408 5.53 10.66 10.91
N GLN A 409 5.93 9.67 10.14
CA GLN A 409 6.96 8.71 10.52
C GLN A 409 8.15 8.81 9.56
N LEU A 410 9.36 8.65 10.08
CA LEU A 410 10.59 8.70 9.28
C LEU A 410 10.57 7.70 8.12
N ILE A 411 10.06 6.50 8.35
CA ILE A 411 9.94 5.47 7.31
C ILE A 411 9.03 5.90 6.15
N GLN A 412 7.93 6.60 6.43
CA GLN A 412 7.01 7.07 5.40
C GLN A 412 7.64 8.16 4.53
N LEU A 413 8.34 9.11 5.16
CA LEU A 413 9.04 10.19 4.45
C LEU A 413 10.19 9.62 3.61
N MET A 414 10.98 8.70 4.16
CA MET A 414 12.03 7.98 3.43
C MET A 414 11.48 7.11 2.30
N GLY A 415 10.26 6.59 2.43
CA GLY A 415 9.56 5.87 1.36
C GLY A 415 9.17 6.79 0.19
N GLN A 416 8.83 8.04 0.46
CA GLN A 416 8.51 9.03 -0.58
C GLN A 416 9.77 9.56 -1.27
N ASN A 417 10.78 9.93 -0.48
CA ASN A 417 12.06 10.38 -0.98
C ASN A 417 13.21 9.78 -0.16
N HIS A 418 13.98 8.90 -0.78
CA HIS A 418 15.12 8.24 -0.12
C HIS A 418 16.26 9.18 0.23
N TRP A 419 16.34 10.35 -0.41
CA TRP A 419 17.47 11.28 -0.32
C TRP A 419 17.26 12.39 0.70
N ILE A 420 16.25 12.27 1.58
CA ILE A 420 16.00 13.28 2.63
C ILE A 420 17.09 13.28 3.70
N SER A 421 17.36 14.46 4.24
CA SER A 421 17.97 14.61 5.55
C SER A 421 16.93 14.28 6.62
N ALA A 422 17.37 13.75 7.75
CA ALA A 422 16.49 13.62 8.90
C ALA A 422 15.93 15.00 9.30
N PRO A 423 14.60 15.21 9.25
CA PRO A 423 14.01 16.49 9.61
C PRO A 423 14.28 16.83 11.08
N SER A 424 14.18 18.10 11.44
CA SER A 424 14.32 18.50 12.85
C SER A 424 13.10 18.15 13.69
N ASN A 425 11.93 18.05 13.06
CA ASN A 425 10.64 17.80 13.68
C ASN A 425 9.81 16.87 12.78
N LEU A 426 8.91 16.10 13.37
CA LEU A 426 7.87 15.32 12.70
C LEU A 426 6.50 15.74 13.26
N PRO A 427 5.87 16.80 12.74
CA PRO A 427 4.58 17.26 13.23
C PRO A 427 3.47 16.25 12.89
N ILE A 428 2.34 16.37 13.57
CA ILE A 428 1.11 15.67 13.22
C ILE A 428 0.52 16.33 11.98
N SER A 429 0.24 15.53 10.94
CA SER A 429 -0.45 16.00 9.74
C SER A 429 -1.95 15.72 9.80
N SER A 430 -2.74 16.59 9.20
CA SER A 430 -4.18 16.34 8.99
C SER A 430 -4.63 16.67 7.58
N ILE A 431 -5.65 15.93 7.12
CA ILE A 431 -6.28 16.10 5.82
C ILE A 431 -7.79 16.12 6.03
N GLU A 432 -8.43 17.25 5.82
CA GLU A 432 -9.88 17.33 5.67
C GLU A 432 -10.25 17.09 4.21
N ARG A 433 -11.02 16.04 3.95
CA ARG A 433 -11.37 15.59 2.60
C ARG A 433 -12.87 15.62 2.38
N LYS A 434 -13.31 16.35 1.38
CA LYS A 434 -14.66 16.32 0.83
C LYS A 434 -14.60 15.68 -0.53
N TYR A 435 -15.27 14.54 -0.73
CA TYR A 435 -15.10 13.77 -1.94
C TYR A 435 -16.41 13.25 -2.51
N PHE A 436 -16.35 13.00 -3.81
CA PHE A 436 -17.35 12.29 -4.57
C PHE A 436 -16.66 11.20 -5.40
N ASP A 437 -17.23 10.01 -5.40
CA ASP A 437 -16.72 8.83 -6.06
C ASP A 437 -17.83 8.12 -6.83
N ILE A 438 -17.54 7.70 -8.06
CA ILE A 438 -18.39 6.89 -8.90
C ILE A 438 -17.68 5.59 -9.22
N GLN A 439 -18.28 4.48 -8.90
CA GLN A 439 -17.81 3.15 -9.27
C GLN A 439 -18.82 2.50 -10.20
N VAL A 440 -18.33 1.95 -11.31
CA VAL A 440 -19.15 1.33 -12.35
C VAL A 440 -18.61 -0.05 -12.69
N THR A 441 -19.45 -1.05 -12.53
CA THR A 441 -19.21 -2.41 -13.00
C THR A 441 -20.08 -2.66 -14.23
N VAL A 442 -19.55 -2.35 -15.43
CA VAL A 442 -20.33 -2.51 -16.68
C VAL A 442 -20.72 -3.97 -16.88
N ASN A 443 -19.76 -4.86 -16.66
CA ASN A 443 -19.93 -6.30 -16.69
C ASN A 443 -18.78 -6.97 -15.92
N LYS A 444 -18.69 -8.30 -15.94
CA LYS A 444 -17.61 -9.04 -15.28
C LYS A 444 -16.20 -8.70 -15.78
N ARG A 445 -16.10 -8.08 -16.97
CA ARG A 445 -14.82 -7.77 -17.62
C ARG A 445 -14.39 -6.32 -17.48
N LEU A 446 -15.33 -5.38 -17.29
CA LEU A 446 -15.05 -3.94 -17.27
C LEU A 446 -15.55 -3.31 -15.98
N ASN A 447 -14.61 -2.81 -15.19
CA ASN A 447 -14.86 -1.97 -14.02
C ASN A 447 -14.07 -0.68 -14.16
N TYR A 448 -14.68 0.44 -13.82
CA TYR A 448 -13.98 1.72 -13.72
C TYR A 448 -14.52 2.54 -12.56
N GLY A 449 -13.67 3.40 -12.06
CA GLY A 449 -13.99 4.33 -10.98
C GLY A 449 -13.42 5.70 -11.27
N PHE A 450 -14.07 6.72 -10.74
CA PHE A 450 -13.61 8.09 -10.77
C PHE A 450 -13.87 8.73 -9.41
N ASN A 451 -12.85 9.34 -8.83
CA ASN A 451 -12.91 10.04 -7.56
C ASN A 451 -12.45 11.48 -7.74
N MET A 452 -13.21 12.41 -7.20
CA MET A 452 -12.86 13.82 -7.10
C MET A 452 -12.89 14.23 -5.63
N ALA A 453 -11.86 14.93 -5.16
CA ALA A 453 -11.79 15.39 -3.79
C ALA A 453 -11.25 16.80 -3.69
N LEU A 454 -11.81 17.55 -2.75
CA LEU A 454 -11.25 18.79 -2.22
C LEU A 454 -10.58 18.47 -0.88
N ASN A 455 -9.27 18.64 -0.82
CA ASN A 455 -8.45 18.34 0.34
C ASN A 455 -7.92 19.64 0.95
N ASP A 456 -8.12 19.83 2.26
CA ASP A 456 -7.47 20.86 3.07
C ASP A 456 -6.42 20.16 3.95
N TYR A 457 -5.16 20.36 3.62
CA TYR A 457 -4.01 19.76 4.29
C TYR A 457 -3.47 20.69 5.36
N ARG A 458 -3.04 20.11 6.48
CA ARG A 458 -2.23 20.77 7.49
C ARG A 458 -0.99 19.98 7.77
N GLU A 459 0.15 20.66 7.90
CA GLU A 459 1.48 20.06 8.08
C GLU A 459 1.80 19.02 6.97
N LEU A 460 1.52 19.39 5.70
CA LEU A 460 1.79 18.53 4.54
C LEU A 460 3.30 18.51 4.24
N PRO A 461 3.96 17.34 4.20
CA PRO A 461 5.37 17.28 3.86
C PRO A 461 5.63 17.55 2.37
N PHE A 462 6.46 18.55 2.09
CA PHE A 462 7.07 18.84 0.81
C PHE A 462 8.55 18.48 0.84
N PHE A 463 9.13 18.23 -0.32
CA PHE A 463 10.53 17.83 -0.46
C PHE A 463 11.26 18.77 -1.40
N ASN A 464 12.19 19.55 -0.89
CA ASN A 464 13.00 20.44 -1.69
C ASN A 464 14.49 20.20 -1.44
N GLN A 465 15.34 20.55 -2.41
CA GLN A 465 16.78 20.42 -2.21
C GLN A 465 17.24 21.30 -1.06
N THR A 466 18.10 20.74 -0.21
CA THR A 466 18.81 21.52 0.82
C THR A 466 19.59 22.64 0.16
N LYS A 467 19.47 23.86 0.67
CA LYS A 467 20.27 24.99 0.19
C LYS A 467 21.74 24.63 0.27
N LEU A 468 22.49 24.90 -0.80
CA LEU A 468 23.91 24.55 -0.97
C LEU A 468 24.85 25.31 0.01
N LEU A 469 24.50 25.44 1.26
CA LEU A 469 25.32 26.10 2.28
C LEU A 469 26.52 25.25 2.73
N ASN A 470 26.45 23.93 2.57
CA ASN A 470 27.51 22.98 2.92
C ASN A 470 27.95 22.23 1.68
N ASN A 471 29.23 22.07 1.51
CA ASN A 471 29.87 21.49 0.34
C ASN A 471 29.20 20.17 -0.12
N PRO A 472 28.27 20.19 -1.13
CA PRO A 472 27.51 19.00 -1.54
C PRO A 472 28.40 17.94 -2.20
N ILE A 473 29.61 18.30 -2.59
CA ILE A 473 30.61 17.40 -3.16
C ILE A 473 31.10 16.41 -2.09
N GLN A 474 31.10 16.78 -0.81
CA GLN A 474 31.62 15.93 0.27
C GLN A 474 30.62 14.95 0.84
N GLU A 475 29.31 15.26 0.82
CA GLU A 475 28.27 14.44 1.47
C GLU A 475 27.16 13.97 0.52
N GLY A 476 27.21 14.40 -0.74
CA GLY A 476 26.13 14.22 -1.69
C GLY A 476 24.93 15.16 -1.42
N LEU A 477 24.09 15.31 -2.42
CA LEU A 477 22.94 16.18 -2.35
C LEU A 477 21.86 15.60 -1.43
N LYS A 478 21.23 16.43 -0.63
CA LYS A 478 20.15 16.06 0.28
C LYS A 478 18.89 16.84 -0.03
N PHE A 479 17.77 16.34 0.44
CA PHE A 479 16.48 17.02 0.41
C PHE A 479 16.01 17.32 1.82
N ASP A 480 15.50 18.51 2.05
CA ASP A 480 14.84 18.88 3.27
C ASP A 480 13.36 18.49 3.19
N VAL A 481 12.81 18.05 4.30
CA VAL A 481 11.36 17.88 4.48
C VAL A 481 10.81 19.17 5.06
N ILE A 482 9.96 19.84 4.29
CA ILE A 482 9.33 21.10 4.66
C ILE A 482 7.85 20.82 4.90
N PHE A 483 7.37 21.05 6.11
CA PHE A 483 5.96 20.85 6.44
C PHE A 483 5.18 22.14 6.14
N GLU A 484 4.28 22.07 5.14
CA GLU A 484 3.41 23.18 4.76
C GLU A 484 2.26 23.30 5.74
N LYS A 485 2.15 24.42 6.44
CA LYS A 485 1.13 24.62 7.49
C LYS A 485 -0.29 24.46 6.99
N ARG A 486 -0.58 24.93 5.78
CA ARG A 486 -1.88 24.70 5.15
C ARG A 486 -1.77 24.75 3.65
N ALA A 487 -2.32 23.74 3.01
CA ALA A 487 -2.50 23.70 1.56
C ALA A 487 -3.90 23.20 1.22
N ILE A 488 -4.52 23.77 0.18
CA ILE A 488 -5.81 23.31 -0.35
C ILE A 488 -5.58 22.84 -1.77
N ALA A 489 -6.02 21.62 -2.08
CA ALA A 489 -5.88 21.04 -3.40
C ALA A 489 -7.14 20.32 -3.87
N ILE A 490 -7.36 20.35 -5.18
CA ILE A 490 -8.29 19.45 -5.87
C ILE A 490 -7.50 18.23 -6.32
N GLU A 491 -8.02 17.06 -6.02
CA GLU A 491 -7.45 15.79 -6.41
C GLU A 491 -8.46 15.01 -7.25
N LEU A 492 -8.02 14.51 -8.41
CA LEU A 492 -8.79 13.63 -9.29
C LEU A 492 -8.05 12.31 -9.40
N ASN A 493 -8.76 11.20 -9.20
CA ASN A 493 -8.25 9.85 -9.39
C ASN A 493 -9.19 9.07 -10.31
N GLY A 494 -8.63 8.22 -11.14
CA GLY A 494 -9.41 7.31 -11.96
C GLY A 494 -8.76 5.95 -12.05
N ASP A 495 -9.59 4.93 -11.98
CA ASP A 495 -9.21 3.53 -12.08
C ASP A 495 -9.98 2.87 -13.23
N LEU A 496 -9.29 2.06 -14.02
CA LEU A 496 -9.87 1.23 -15.06
C LEU A 496 -9.31 -0.18 -14.97
N ARG A 497 -10.17 -1.15 -14.82
CA ARG A 497 -9.82 -2.57 -14.93
C ARG A 497 -10.59 -3.18 -16.08
N TYR A 498 -9.87 -3.69 -17.07
CA TYR A 498 -10.45 -4.37 -18.22
C TYR A 498 -9.85 -5.77 -18.39
N GLN A 499 -10.71 -6.78 -18.34
CA GLN A 499 -10.37 -8.17 -18.54
C GLN A 499 -10.72 -8.58 -19.98
N PHE A 500 -9.77 -8.53 -20.90
CA PHE A 500 -9.99 -8.93 -22.29
C PHE A 500 -10.43 -10.40 -22.39
N SER A 501 -9.79 -11.25 -21.59
CA SER A 501 -10.10 -12.68 -21.46
C SER A 501 -9.71 -13.16 -20.07
N ASP A 502 -9.99 -14.40 -19.72
CA ASP A 502 -9.53 -15.00 -18.45
C ASP A 502 -7.99 -15.01 -18.30
N LYS A 503 -7.28 -14.76 -19.41
CA LYS A 503 -5.82 -14.78 -19.49
C LYS A 503 -5.19 -13.39 -19.61
N LEU A 504 -5.93 -12.37 -19.95
CA LEU A 504 -5.40 -11.04 -20.24
C LEU A 504 -6.15 -9.97 -19.46
N LEU A 505 -5.45 -9.36 -18.53
CA LEU A 505 -5.95 -8.32 -17.63
C LEU A 505 -5.16 -7.02 -17.84
N TRP A 506 -5.87 -5.93 -18.04
CA TRP A 506 -5.33 -4.58 -18.13
C TRP A 506 -5.88 -3.72 -17.01
N LYS A 507 -4.98 -3.04 -16.28
CA LYS A 507 -5.31 -2.13 -15.19
C LYS A 507 -4.66 -0.78 -15.46
N ASN A 508 -5.41 0.29 -15.23
CA ASN A 508 -4.91 1.66 -15.34
C ASN A 508 -5.33 2.45 -14.13
N HIS A 509 -4.47 3.34 -13.72
CA HIS A 509 -4.71 4.29 -12.66
C HIS A 509 -4.11 5.64 -13.06
N PHE A 510 -4.87 6.72 -12.86
CA PHE A 510 -4.32 8.06 -12.95
C PHE A 510 -4.64 8.87 -11.69
N LYS A 511 -3.75 9.78 -11.38
CA LYS A 511 -3.88 10.77 -10.31
C LYS A 511 -3.50 12.14 -10.84
N TYR A 512 -4.34 13.12 -10.57
CA TYR A 512 -4.07 14.53 -10.80
C TYR A 512 -4.28 15.31 -9.52
N ILE A 513 -3.36 16.18 -9.16
CA ILE A 513 -3.46 17.06 -8.01
C ILE A 513 -3.08 18.49 -8.39
N GLN A 514 -3.96 19.43 -8.05
CA GLN A 514 -3.74 20.86 -8.23
C GLN A 514 -3.92 21.58 -6.91
N PHE A 515 -2.86 22.26 -6.49
CA PHE A 515 -2.90 23.11 -5.30
C PHE A 515 -3.46 24.48 -5.66
N ASN A 516 -4.56 24.85 -5.00
CA ASN A 516 -5.22 26.16 -5.14
C ASN A 516 -4.72 27.16 -4.10
N LEU A 517 -4.25 26.65 -2.95
CA LEU A 517 -3.66 27.43 -1.88
C LEU A 517 -2.44 26.70 -1.34
N ILE A 518 -1.33 27.40 -1.19
CA ILE A 518 -0.15 27.03 -0.42
C ILE A 518 0.19 28.25 0.42
N ARG A 519 0.25 28.10 1.75
CA ARG A 519 0.28 29.26 2.64
C ARG A 519 1.69 29.81 2.87
N GLU A 520 2.68 28.94 3.07
CA GLU A 520 4.05 29.36 3.43
C GLU A 520 5.04 29.16 2.30
N ASN A 521 4.89 28.08 1.53
CA ASN A 521 5.78 27.80 0.42
C ASN A 521 5.27 28.41 -0.88
N THR A 522 6.18 28.72 -1.80
CA THR A 522 5.82 29.26 -3.13
C THR A 522 5.31 28.17 -4.08
N GLN A 523 5.67 26.91 -3.84
CA GLN A 523 5.34 25.77 -4.69
C GLN A 523 5.14 24.50 -3.85
N ALA A 524 4.40 23.53 -4.39
CA ALA A 524 4.29 22.17 -3.83
C ALA A 524 5.54 21.36 -4.21
N TRP A 525 6.61 21.58 -3.47
CA TRP A 525 7.92 21.02 -3.77
C TRP A 525 7.92 19.49 -3.76
N GLY A 526 8.42 18.88 -4.82
CA GLY A 526 8.57 17.43 -4.94
C GLY A 526 7.27 16.64 -5.21
N ILE A 527 6.11 17.30 -5.25
CA ILE A 527 4.83 16.66 -5.56
C ILE A 527 4.66 16.55 -7.08
N LEU A 528 4.24 15.38 -7.56
CA LEU A 528 3.91 15.16 -8.98
C LEU A 528 2.50 15.68 -9.26
N PRO A 529 2.32 16.63 -10.19
CA PRO A 529 0.98 17.15 -10.52
C PRO A 529 0.08 16.11 -11.20
N PHE A 530 0.67 15.25 -12.02
CA PHE A 530 -0.04 14.19 -12.73
C PHE A 530 0.78 12.91 -12.78
N GLU A 531 0.11 11.79 -12.53
CA GLU A 531 0.66 10.44 -12.60
C GLU A 531 -0.31 9.52 -13.33
N PHE A 532 0.20 8.68 -14.21
CA PHE A 532 -0.55 7.64 -14.89
C PHE A 532 0.23 6.32 -14.85
N ASN A 533 -0.43 5.27 -14.40
CA ASN A 533 0.13 3.93 -14.30
C ASN A 533 -0.74 2.96 -15.08
N SER A 534 -0.13 2.18 -15.96
CA SER A 534 -0.78 1.14 -16.76
C SER A 534 -0.08 -0.19 -16.53
N GLN A 535 -0.83 -1.25 -16.29
CA GLN A 535 -0.31 -2.60 -16.06
C GLN A 535 -1.06 -3.59 -16.93
N LEU A 536 -0.32 -4.46 -17.60
CA LEU A 536 -0.83 -5.54 -18.42
C LEU A 536 -0.31 -6.88 -17.89
N ASN A 537 -1.21 -7.80 -17.57
CA ASN A 537 -0.86 -9.15 -17.16
C ASN A 537 -1.44 -10.14 -18.17
N TRP A 538 -0.59 -10.95 -18.77
CA TRP A 538 -0.98 -11.89 -19.80
C TRP A 538 -0.49 -13.30 -19.50
N VAL A 539 -1.41 -14.19 -19.14
CA VAL A 539 -1.15 -15.63 -18.99
C VAL A 539 -1.36 -16.27 -20.36
N TYR A 540 -0.31 -16.29 -21.20
CA TYR A 540 -0.40 -16.84 -22.55
C TYR A 540 -0.85 -18.30 -22.54
N ASN A 541 -0.21 -19.12 -21.68
CA ASN A 541 -0.59 -20.51 -21.42
C ASN A 541 -0.17 -20.92 -20.00
N LYS A 542 -0.32 -22.21 -19.64
CA LYS A 542 0.06 -22.73 -18.31
C LYS A 542 1.56 -22.60 -17.99
N LYS A 543 2.41 -22.39 -18.99
CA LYS A 543 3.87 -22.32 -18.83
C LYS A 543 4.42 -20.89 -18.97
N ILE A 544 3.76 -20.03 -19.74
CA ILE A 544 4.30 -18.71 -20.09
C ILE A 544 3.36 -17.62 -19.60
N GLN A 545 3.92 -16.68 -18.86
CA GLN A 545 3.24 -15.48 -18.39
C GLN A 545 4.10 -14.25 -18.73
N PHE A 546 3.45 -13.21 -19.20
CA PHE A 546 4.03 -11.89 -19.45
C PHE A 546 3.41 -10.87 -18.52
N ASP A 547 4.20 -9.92 -18.10
CA ASP A 547 3.76 -8.71 -17.43
C ASP A 547 4.39 -7.49 -18.09
N GLY A 548 3.64 -6.41 -18.19
CA GLY A 548 4.09 -5.14 -18.72
C GLY A 548 3.57 -4.00 -17.86
N SER A 549 4.35 -2.94 -17.73
CA SER A 549 3.88 -1.72 -17.10
C SER A 549 4.42 -0.47 -17.79
N GLY A 550 3.55 0.53 -17.96
CA GLY A 550 3.88 1.86 -18.41
C GLY A 550 3.56 2.87 -17.31
N GLN A 551 4.48 3.77 -17.03
CA GLN A 551 4.31 4.83 -16.05
C GLN A 551 4.62 6.17 -16.72
N PHE A 552 3.71 7.12 -16.57
CA PHE A 552 3.90 8.49 -17.02
C PHE A 552 3.65 9.46 -15.88
N TRP A 553 4.50 10.46 -15.74
CA TRP A 553 4.24 11.58 -14.83
C TRP A 553 4.76 12.88 -15.40
N THR A 554 4.12 13.99 -15.00
CA THR A 554 4.65 15.33 -15.20
C THR A 554 5.66 15.62 -14.10
N GLY A 555 6.76 16.29 -14.45
CA GLY A 555 7.84 16.55 -13.52
C GLY A 555 7.40 17.39 -12.31
N ALA A 556 7.93 17.06 -11.16
CA ALA A 556 7.73 17.84 -9.93
C ALA A 556 8.45 19.20 -10.00
N LYS A 557 7.94 20.18 -9.26
CA LYS A 557 8.64 21.44 -9.07
C LYS A 557 9.73 21.30 -7.99
N THR A 558 10.89 21.91 -8.25
CA THR A 558 12.05 21.93 -7.36
C THR A 558 12.76 23.27 -7.47
N SER A 559 13.65 23.60 -6.54
CA SER A 559 14.52 24.76 -6.66
C SER A 559 16.00 24.33 -6.58
N ALA A 560 16.86 25.02 -7.30
CA ALA A 560 18.30 24.77 -7.33
C ALA A 560 19.06 25.43 -6.16
N GLY A 561 18.42 25.69 -5.04
CA GLY A 561 19.05 26.35 -3.89
C GLY A 561 19.19 27.88 -4.00
N LEU A 562 19.03 28.47 -5.17
CA LEU A 562 19.12 29.92 -5.44
C LEU A 562 17.77 30.63 -5.58
N GLY A 563 16.68 29.98 -5.17
CA GLY A 563 15.35 30.62 -5.12
C GLY A 563 14.48 30.43 -6.36
N ASN A 564 15.03 30.16 -7.53
CA ASN A 564 14.24 29.97 -8.75
C ASN A 564 13.67 28.57 -8.83
N ALA A 565 12.33 28.49 -8.88
CA ALA A 565 11.64 27.24 -9.10
C ALA A 565 11.71 26.82 -10.57
N TYR A 566 12.02 25.56 -10.82
CA TYR A 566 11.90 24.94 -12.15
C TYR A 566 11.16 23.60 -12.05
N GLN A 567 10.65 23.14 -13.16
CA GLN A 567 9.95 21.86 -13.25
C GLN A 567 10.87 20.82 -13.88
N LEU A 568 10.93 19.64 -13.27
CA LEU A 568 11.63 18.50 -13.86
C LEU A 568 10.90 18.02 -15.13
N ASN A 569 11.62 17.33 -16.01
CA ASN A 569 11.07 16.83 -17.25
C ASN A 569 9.94 15.81 -17.02
N ASN A 570 8.97 15.82 -17.93
CA ASN A 570 7.98 14.76 -17.99
C ASN A 570 8.66 13.43 -18.35
N THR A 571 8.14 12.36 -17.81
CA THR A 571 8.80 11.06 -17.91
C THR A 571 7.81 9.98 -18.28
N PHE A 572 8.22 9.09 -19.17
CA PHE A 572 7.50 7.86 -19.49
C PHE A 572 8.44 6.66 -19.34
N VAL A 573 8.12 5.74 -18.43
CA VAL A 573 8.91 4.52 -18.16
C VAL A 573 8.13 3.31 -18.62
N LEU A 574 8.77 2.45 -19.40
CA LEU A 574 8.21 1.18 -19.86
C LEU A 574 9.01 0.02 -19.27
N ASN A 575 8.30 -0.94 -18.67
CA ASN A 575 8.89 -2.16 -18.12
C ASN A 575 8.16 -3.38 -18.66
N ALA A 576 8.87 -4.49 -18.80
CA ALA A 576 8.29 -5.78 -19.19
C ALA A 576 8.96 -6.92 -18.45
N GLY A 577 8.20 -7.97 -18.21
CA GLY A 577 8.66 -9.20 -17.58
C GLY A 577 8.08 -10.43 -18.26
N MET A 578 8.79 -11.53 -18.10
CA MET A 578 8.37 -12.85 -18.59
C MET A 578 8.73 -13.92 -17.57
N GLN A 579 7.86 -14.91 -17.44
CA GLN A 579 8.11 -16.12 -16.67
C GLN A 579 7.82 -17.32 -17.55
N TYR A 580 8.72 -18.31 -17.54
CA TYR A 580 8.58 -19.57 -18.28
C TYR A 580 8.77 -20.77 -17.35
N ALA A 581 7.67 -21.46 -17.03
CA ALA A 581 7.69 -22.69 -16.25
C ALA A 581 8.13 -23.87 -17.13
N ILE A 582 9.38 -24.30 -17.00
CA ILE A 582 9.91 -25.47 -17.71
C ILE A 582 9.27 -26.73 -17.17
N SER A 583 9.18 -26.82 -15.83
CA SER A 583 8.59 -27.93 -15.10
C SER A 583 7.79 -27.42 -13.89
N ASN A 584 7.22 -28.33 -13.12
CA ASN A 584 6.55 -27.98 -11.87
C ASN A 584 7.50 -27.41 -10.80
N HIS A 585 8.81 -27.62 -10.96
CA HIS A 585 9.85 -27.19 -10.02
C HIS A 585 10.64 -25.98 -10.53
N TRP A 586 10.91 -25.91 -11.82
CA TRP A 586 11.78 -24.91 -12.42
C TRP A 586 11.01 -23.88 -13.24
N THR A 587 11.25 -22.61 -12.96
CA THR A 587 10.74 -21.49 -13.74
C THR A 587 11.90 -20.56 -14.08
N PHE A 588 12.10 -20.26 -15.36
CA PHE A 588 12.91 -19.13 -15.79
C PHE A 588 12.10 -17.86 -15.70
N TRP A 589 12.75 -16.78 -15.33
CA TRP A 589 12.15 -15.45 -15.31
C TRP A 589 13.14 -14.42 -15.82
N GLY A 590 12.61 -13.38 -16.43
CA GLY A 590 13.37 -12.22 -16.87
C GLY A 590 12.53 -10.95 -16.75
N LYS A 591 13.19 -9.83 -16.52
CA LYS A 591 12.58 -8.52 -16.37
C LYS A 591 13.48 -7.46 -17.02
N GLY A 592 12.86 -6.57 -17.78
CA GLY A 592 13.48 -5.37 -18.31
C GLY A 592 12.80 -4.14 -17.70
N GLU A 593 13.58 -3.22 -17.18
CA GLU A 593 13.12 -1.94 -16.64
C GLU A 593 13.68 -0.78 -17.45
N ASN A 594 12.92 0.30 -17.53
CA ASN A 594 13.28 1.49 -18.31
C ASN A 594 13.67 1.13 -19.76
N LEU A 595 12.85 0.32 -20.44
CA LEU A 595 13.12 -0.20 -21.79
C LEU A 595 13.33 0.89 -22.85
N LEU A 596 12.85 2.11 -22.57
CA LEU A 596 13.05 3.28 -23.45
C LEU A 596 14.40 3.98 -23.22
N ASN A 597 15.21 3.48 -22.30
CA ASN A 597 16.53 4.03 -21.95
C ASN A 597 16.50 5.53 -21.60
N GLN A 598 15.45 5.98 -20.92
CA GLN A 598 15.35 7.38 -20.54
C GLN A 598 16.15 7.65 -19.26
N GLN A 599 17.04 8.64 -19.30
CA GLN A 599 17.66 9.19 -18.10
C GLN A 599 16.76 10.27 -17.51
N TYR A 600 15.79 9.85 -16.72
CA TYR A 600 14.86 10.75 -16.04
C TYR A 600 15.30 11.04 -14.61
N GLN A 601 14.79 12.12 -14.06
CA GLN A 601 14.98 12.51 -12.67
C GLN A 601 13.63 12.60 -11.97
N ARG A 602 13.35 11.67 -11.04
CA ARG A 602 12.21 11.84 -10.14
C ARG A 602 12.51 12.89 -9.07
N TRP A 603 13.78 12.97 -8.69
CA TRP A 603 14.32 13.94 -7.77
C TRP A 603 15.47 14.67 -8.47
N ALA A 604 15.51 15.99 -8.35
CA ALA A 604 16.50 16.80 -9.03
C ALA A 604 17.93 16.36 -8.72
N ASN A 605 18.76 16.28 -9.76
CA ASN A 605 20.14 15.81 -9.72
C ASN A 605 20.35 14.33 -9.34
N TYR A 606 19.28 13.54 -9.33
CA TYR A 606 19.33 12.09 -9.16
C TYR A 606 18.84 11.40 -10.44
N PRO A 607 19.67 11.31 -11.48
CA PRO A 607 19.29 10.63 -12.71
C PRO A 607 19.04 9.13 -12.45
N SER A 608 18.01 8.60 -13.12
CA SER A 608 17.75 7.17 -13.11
C SER A 608 18.86 6.41 -13.85
N LEU A 609 18.96 5.11 -13.58
CA LEU A 609 19.69 4.19 -14.44
C LEU A 609 19.03 4.11 -15.82
N GLY A 610 19.82 3.86 -16.86
CA GLY A 610 19.34 3.50 -18.19
C GLY A 610 18.57 2.18 -18.18
N VAL A 611 18.56 1.47 -19.31
CA VAL A 611 17.92 0.16 -19.43
C VAL A 611 18.52 -0.82 -18.42
N GLN A 612 17.67 -1.45 -17.63
CA GLN A 612 18.06 -2.49 -16.68
C GLN A 612 17.45 -3.82 -17.12
N PHE A 613 18.28 -4.87 -17.15
CA PHE A 613 17.83 -6.24 -17.38
C PHE A 613 18.27 -7.10 -16.22
N ILE A 614 17.39 -7.98 -15.79
CA ILE A 614 17.69 -9.04 -14.85
C ILE A 614 17.01 -10.32 -15.30
N ALA A 615 17.71 -11.43 -15.22
CA ALA A 615 17.17 -12.75 -15.53
C ALA A 615 17.65 -13.77 -14.50
N GLY A 616 16.88 -14.83 -14.35
CA GLY A 616 17.20 -15.81 -13.35
C GLY A 616 16.32 -17.05 -13.37
N VAL A 617 16.44 -17.81 -12.31
CA VAL A 617 15.71 -19.05 -12.11
C VAL A 617 14.98 -19.04 -10.78
N GLN A 618 13.84 -19.68 -10.75
CA GLN A 618 13.10 -19.99 -9.54
C GLN A 618 12.96 -21.49 -9.41
N TYR A 619 13.33 -22.03 -8.25
CA TYR A 619 13.14 -23.42 -7.90
C TYR A 619 12.07 -23.56 -6.81
N LYS A 620 11.07 -24.39 -7.08
CA LYS A 620 9.99 -24.72 -6.13
C LYS A 620 10.26 -26.07 -5.50
N PHE A 621 10.54 -26.06 -4.19
CA PHE A 621 10.66 -27.28 -3.41
C PHE A 621 9.25 -27.82 -3.12
N ARG A 622 8.87 -28.91 -3.76
CA ARG A 622 7.64 -29.62 -3.41
C ARG A 622 7.95 -30.75 -2.43
N LYS A 623 7.11 -30.89 -1.44
CA LYS A 623 6.92 -32.14 -0.74
C LYS A 623 5.55 -32.68 -1.07
#